data_2288229cf2a4094b7d9246d4ea1046fb
#
_entry.id   2288229cf2a4094b7d9246d4ea1046fb
#
_cell.length_a   1.000
_cell.length_b   1.000
_cell.length_c   1.000
_cell.angle_alpha   90.00
_cell.angle_beta   90.00
_cell.angle_gamma   90.00
#
_symmetry.space_group_name_H-M   'P 1'
#
loop_
_entity.id
_entity.type
_entity.pdbx_description
1 polymer ?
#
loop_
_entity_poly.entity_id
_entity_poly.type
_entity_poly.pdbx_seq_one_letter_code
_entity_poly.pdbx_strand_id
1 'polypeptide(L)'
;MYMGVCQIMSGETVVYQNEMNLVPLRKFTSTEIDIFFGLCNKLKEQDVKEVTIPFEELRHLSNYYHRSQKRFVKDLEHVYDKLLSLTYTERSGLSFKKFVLFTGYEVNVDTQELIVSINPKLKHVLNEITADFTKFELKEMTHLKSTYSKNMFRLLKQYKHTGYFKIQIDDFRERLDIPKSYRMTHINQKVLTPIIKEL
;
A
#
# COMPACT_ATOMS: atom_id res chain seq x y z
N MET A 1 36.99 -21.17 13.92
CA MET A 1 36.86 -19.86 13.25
C MET A 1 35.49 -19.85 12.57
N TYR A 2 34.44 -19.46 13.30
CA TYR A 2 33.08 -19.38 12.76
C TYR A 2 32.93 -18.04 12.08
N MET A 3 32.88 -18.04 10.75
CA MET A 3 32.38 -16.90 9.99
C MET A 3 30.86 -16.83 10.19
N GLY A 4 30.43 -15.90 11.03
CA GLY A 4 29.02 -15.54 11.09
C GLY A 4 28.59 -14.95 9.76
N VAL A 5 27.74 -15.66 9.05
CA VAL A 5 27.00 -15.12 7.92
C VAL A 5 26.11 -14.03 8.50
N CYS A 6 26.50 -12.79 8.26
CA CYS A 6 25.63 -11.65 8.51
C CYS A 6 24.44 -11.85 7.55
N GLN A 7 23.37 -12.42 8.08
CA GLN A 7 22.08 -12.49 7.41
C GLN A 7 21.65 -11.02 7.30
N ILE A 8 21.84 -10.44 6.12
CA ILE A 8 21.26 -9.14 5.76
C ILE A 8 19.76 -9.37 5.93
N MET A 9 19.21 -8.91 7.06
CA MET A 9 17.77 -8.82 7.26
C MET A 9 17.29 -8.00 6.07
N SER A 10 16.61 -8.64 5.12
CA SER A 10 15.93 -7.94 4.03
C SER A 10 15.00 -6.95 4.72
N GLY A 11 15.38 -5.67 4.69
CA GLY A 11 14.67 -4.64 5.40
C GLY A 11 13.17 -4.70 5.04
N GLU A 12 12.32 -4.31 5.96
CA GLU A 12 10.87 -4.21 5.77
C GLU A 12 10.53 -3.14 4.71
N THR A 13 11.28 -3.17 3.62
CA THR A 13 11.22 -2.21 2.52
C THR A 13 10.09 -2.57 1.58
N VAL A 14 9.25 -1.61 1.27
CA VAL A 14 8.25 -1.67 0.21
C VAL A 14 8.85 -1.08 -1.06
N VAL A 15 8.69 -1.77 -2.19
CA VAL A 15 9.07 -1.29 -3.53
C VAL A 15 7.95 -1.63 -4.49
N TYR A 16 7.54 -0.66 -5.30
CA TYR A 16 6.52 -0.85 -6.34
C TYR A 16 6.66 0.18 -7.45
N GLN A 17 6.11 -0.12 -8.63
CA GLN A 17 6.08 0.79 -9.76
C GLN A 17 5.28 2.07 -9.47
N ASN A 18 5.79 3.23 -9.92
CA ASN A 18 5.18 4.54 -9.66
C ASN A 18 3.71 4.64 -10.11
N GLU A 19 3.29 3.86 -11.09
CA GLU A 19 1.90 3.81 -11.53
C GLU A 19 0.92 3.42 -10.41
N MET A 20 1.37 2.65 -9.40
CA MET A 20 0.55 2.33 -8.24
C MET A 20 0.17 3.58 -7.41
N ASN A 21 0.96 4.66 -7.49
CA ASN A 21 0.62 5.93 -6.86
C ASN A 21 -0.54 6.68 -7.56
N LEU A 22 -0.87 6.29 -8.79
CA LEU A 22 -2.03 6.81 -9.51
C LEU A 22 -3.34 6.17 -9.07
N VAL A 23 -3.26 5.02 -8.38
CA VAL A 23 -4.43 4.31 -7.85
C VAL A 23 -4.77 4.86 -6.46
N PRO A 24 -5.88 5.59 -6.29
CA PRO A 24 -6.27 6.12 -5.00
C PRO A 24 -6.76 4.99 -4.08
N LEU A 25 -6.24 4.95 -2.85
CA LEU A 25 -6.68 4.00 -1.82
C LEU A 25 -7.98 4.51 -1.17
N ARG A 26 -9.07 4.44 -1.94
CA ARG A 26 -10.37 5.01 -1.55
C ARG A 26 -10.98 4.27 -0.36
N LYS A 27 -11.44 5.04 0.61
CA LYS A 27 -12.13 4.54 1.82
C LYS A 27 -11.28 3.60 2.70
N PHE A 28 -9.98 3.51 2.45
CA PHE A 28 -9.09 2.78 3.34
C PHE A 28 -8.91 3.53 4.65
N THR A 29 -8.96 2.81 5.75
CA THR A 29 -8.51 3.30 7.06
C THR A 29 -6.97 3.29 7.12
N SER A 30 -6.39 3.99 8.09
CA SER A 30 -4.95 4.00 8.31
C SER A 30 -4.39 2.58 8.49
N THR A 31 -5.06 1.74 9.30
CA THR A 31 -4.68 0.34 9.55
C THR A 31 -4.75 -0.51 8.29
N GLU A 32 -5.79 -0.34 7.48
CA GLU A 32 -5.94 -1.09 6.23
C GLU A 32 -4.87 -0.71 5.19
N ILE A 33 -4.43 0.56 5.16
CA ILE A 33 -3.28 0.98 4.35
C ILE A 33 -2.00 0.26 4.82
N ASP A 34 -1.79 0.14 6.13
CA ASP A 34 -0.63 -0.57 6.67
C ASP A 34 -0.65 -2.06 6.31
N ILE A 35 -1.80 -2.72 6.43
CA ILE A 35 -1.97 -4.11 6.00
C ILE A 35 -1.68 -4.25 4.50
N PHE A 36 -2.22 -3.38 3.66
CA PHE A 36 -1.98 -3.40 2.22
C PHE A 36 -0.49 -3.30 1.87
N PHE A 37 0.25 -2.38 2.49
CA PHE A 37 1.68 -2.27 2.23
C PHE A 37 2.51 -3.37 2.89
N GLY A 38 2.02 -3.98 3.97
CA GLY A 38 2.56 -5.23 4.52
C GLY A 38 2.46 -6.37 3.49
N LEU A 39 1.32 -6.50 2.81
CA LEU A 39 1.16 -7.45 1.69
C LEU A 39 2.12 -7.14 0.54
N CYS A 40 2.22 -5.88 0.11
CA CYS A 40 3.15 -5.47 -0.94
C CYS A 40 4.62 -5.83 -0.59
N ASN A 41 5.01 -5.68 0.67
CA ASN A 41 6.32 -6.08 1.13
C ASN A 41 6.57 -7.58 0.96
N LYS A 42 5.60 -8.42 1.29
CA LYS A 42 5.72 -9.89 1.18
C LYS A 42 5.66 -10.40 -0.25
N LEU A 43 4.94 -9.69 -1.12
CA LEU A 43 4.71 -10.09 -2.50
C LEU A 43 5.77 -9.56 -3.49
N LYS A 44 6.60 -8.61 -3.06
CA LYS A 44 7.68 -8.12 -3.91
C LYS A 44 8.66 -9.26 -4.24
N GLU A 45 9.08 -9.35 -5.50
CA GLU A 45 10.05 -10.34 -5.97
C GLU A 45 9.61 -11.81 -5.82
N GLN A 46 8.32 -12.06 -5.55
CA GLN A 46 7.75 -13.41 -5.44
C GLN A 46 7.20 -13.95 -6.76
N ASP A 47 7.32 -13.16 -7.83
CA ASP A 47 6.72 -13.46 -9.12
C ASP A 47 5.17 -13.51 -9.02
N VAL A 48 4.55 -14.47 -9.69
CA VAL A 48 3.09 -14.71 -9.65
C VAL A 48 2.73 -15.89 -8.76
N LYS A 49 3.67 -16.37 -7.97
CA LYS A 49 3.44 -17.47 -7.05
C LYS A 49 2.46 -17.07 -5.95
N GLU A 50 1.71 -18.04 -5.50
CA GLU A 50 0.92 -17.91 -4.30
C GLU A 50 1.84 -17.83 -3.09
N VAL A 51 1.60 -16.86 -2.21
CA VAL A 51 2.41 -16.61 -1.03
C VAL A 51 1.56 -16.82 0.22
N THR A 52 2.02 -17.66 1.11
CA THR A 52 1.41 -17.88 2.42
C THR A 52 2.07 -16.96 3.44
N ILE A 53 1.27 -16.16 4.14
CA ILE A 53 1.73 -15.17 5.11
C ILE A 53 1.09 -15.48 6.47
N PRO A 54 1.88 -15.86 7.49
CA PRO A 54 1.36 -16.02 8.85
C PRO A 54 0.74 -14.73 9.38
N PHE A 55 -0.36 -14.82 10.13
CA PHE A 55 -1.02 -13.65 10.72
C PHE A 55 -0.09 -12.83 11.61
N GLU A 56 0.77 -13.52 12.37
CA GLU A 56 1.73 -12.85 13.25
C GLU A 56 2.69 -11.97 12.46
N GLU A 57 3.22 -12.49 11.35
CA GLU A 57 4.11 -11.75 10.47
C GLU A 57 3.43 -10.54 9.85
N LEU A 58 2.19 -10.69 9.35
CA LEU A 58 1.45 -9.59 8.78
C LEU A 58 1.08 -8.53 9.83
N ARG A 59 0.74 -8.94 11.06
CA ARG A 59 0.54 -8.04 12.20
C ARG A 59 1.80 -7.24 12.52
N HIS A 60 2.95 -7.89 12.53
CA HIS A 60 4.24 -7.23 12.77
C HIS A 60 4.53 -6.19 11.67
N LEU A 61 4.47 -6.59 10.41
CA LEU A 61 4.73 -5.71 9.26
C LEU A 61 3.80 -4.49 9.20
N SER A 62 2.53 -4.67 9.54
CA SER A 62 1.52 -3.59 9.53
C SER A 62 1.43 -2.83 10.85
N ASN A 63 2.31 -3.09 11.81
CA ASN A 63 2.25 -2.52 13.16
C ASN A 63 0.84 -2.64 13.79
N TYR A 64 0.21 -3.81 13.60
CA TYR A 64 -1.16 -4.06 14.01
C TYR A 64 -1.22 -4.40 15.51
N TYR A 65 -1.67 -3.47 16.33
CA TYR A 65 -1.62 -3.58 17.80
C TYR A 65 -2.86 -4.23 18.43
N HIS A 66 -3.97 -4.41 17.69
CA HIS A 66 -5.15 -5.06 18.26
C HIS A 66 -4.93 -6.57 18.44
N ARG A 67 -5.15 -7.07 19.66
CA ARG A 67 -4.92 -8.48 19.98
C ARG A 67 -6.03 -9.43 19.51
N SER A 68 -7.24 -8.91 19.28
CA SER A 68 -8.39 -9.72 18.86
C SER A 68 -8.18 -10.32 17.47
N GLN A 69 -8.17 -11.65 17.38
CA GLN A 69 -8.12 -12.38 16.12
C GLN A 69 -9.35 -12.12 15.26
N LYS A 70 -10.54 -12.13 15.86
CA LYS A 70 -11.81 -11.83 15.16
C LYS A 70 -11.77 -10.46 14.49
N ARG A 71 -11.21 -9.45 15.18
CA ARG A 71 -11.07 -8.11 14.61
C ARG A 71 -10.06 -8.10 13.45
N PHE A 72 -8.93 -8.77 13.61
CA PHE A 72 -7.91 -8.84 12.56
C PHE A 72 -8.45 -9.49 11.29
N VAL A 73 -9.14 -10.63 11.41
CA VAL A 73 -9.78 -11.31 10.28
C VAL A 73 -10.80 -10.39 9.58
N LYS A 74 -11.60 -9.65 10.35
CA LYS A 74 -12.54 -8.68 9.79
C LYS A 74 -11.83 -7.55 9.06
N ASP A 75 -10.72 -7.04 9.59
CA ASP A 75 -9.93 -6.02 8.91
C ASP A 75 -9.28 -6.56 7.62
N LEU A 76 -8.85 -7.82 7.59
CA LEU A 76 -8.39 -8.51 6.37
C LEU A 76 -9.50 -8.62 5.32
N GLU A 77 -10.71 -8.99 5.71
CA GLU A 77 -11.87 -9.04 4.83
C GLU A 77 -12.17 -7.66 4.21
N HIS A 78 -12.21 -6.61 5.04
CA HIS A 78 -12.43 -5.24 4.57
C HIS A 78 -11.32 -4.74 3.63
N VAL A 79 -10.06 -5.12 3.89
CA VAL A 79 -8.94 -4.80 2.98
C VAL A 79 -9.20 -5.43 1.62
N TYR A 80 -9.56 -6.71 1.58
CA TYR A 80 -9.80 -7.40 0.31
C TYR A 80 -10.99 -6.83 -0.46
N ASP A 81 -12.11 -6.56 0.20
CA ASP A 81 -13.28 -5.92 -0.42
C ASP A 81 -12.92 -4.60 -1.11
N LYS A 82 -12.05 -3.80 -0.48
CA LYS A 82 -11.56 -2.55 -1.05
C LYS A 82 -10.58 -2.78 -2.18
N LEU A 83 -9.69 -3.78 -2.07
CA LEU A 83 -8.74 -4.15 -3.11
C LEU A 83 -9.44 -4.61 -4.39
N LEU A 84 -10.59 -5.28 -4.29
CA LEU A 84 -11.42 -5.64 -5.46
C LEU A 84 -11.94 -4.40 -6.22
N SER A 85 -12.07 -3.27 -5.55
CA SER A 85 -12.47 -2.00 -6.17
C SER A 85 -11.30 -1.21 -6.77
N LEU A 86 -10.06 -1.55 -6.41
CA LEU A 86 -8.85 -0.92 -6.94
C LEU A 86 -8.47 -1.56 -8.27
N THR A 87 -8.74 -0.87 -9.35
CA THR A 87 -8.41 -1.36 -10.69
C THR A 87 -7.30 -0.57 -11.34
N TYR A 88 -6.33 -1.28 -11.87
CA TYR A 88 -5.40 -0.74 -12.86
C TYR A 88 -6.10 -0.59 -14.18
N THR A 89 -5.99 0.58 -14.79
CA THR A 89 -6.65 0.87 -16.07
C THR A 89 -5.60 1.28 -17.10
N GLU A 90 -5.41 0.45 -18.11
CA GLU A 90 -4.64 0.79 -19.30
C GLU A 90 -5.59 1.33 -20.38
N ARG A 91 -5.25 2.44 -21.01
CA ARG A 91 -6.04 3.07 -22.08
C ARG A 91 -5.22 3.25 -23.34
N SER A 92 -5.85 2.98 -24.49
CA SER A 92 -5.32 3.27 -25.82
C SER A 92 -6.46 3.84 -26.67
N GLY A 93 -6.53 5.16 -26.80
CA GLY A 93 -7.66 5.86 -27.40
C GLY A 93 -8.96 5.58 -26.63
N LEU A 94 -9.97 5.05 -27.33
CA LEU A 94 -11.26 4.64 -26.73
C LEU A 94 -11.22 3.25 -26.08
N SER A 95 -10.20 2.45 -26.38
CA SER A 95 -10.04 1.10 -25.81
C SER A 95 -9.46 1.18 -24.41
N PHE A 96 -9.87 0.25 -23.54
CA PHE A 96 -9.29 0.14 -22.21
C PHE A 96 -9.29 -1.31 -21.72
N LYS A 97 -8.36 -1.59 -20.80
CA LYS A 97 -8.32 -2.83 -20.00
C LYS A 97 -8.32 -2.47 -18.54
N LYS A 98 -8.96 -3.28 -17.72
CA LYS A 98 -8.96 -3.12 -16.25
C LYS A 98 -8.56 -4.42 -15.59
N PHE A 99 -7.71 -4.32 -14.58
CA PHE A 99 -7.21 -5.45 -13.81
C PHE A 99 -7.30 -5.15 -12.32
N VAL A 100 -7.59 -6.18 -11.52
CA VAL A 100 -7.38 -6.14 -10.06
C VAL A 100 -5.96 -6.62 -9.75
N LEU A 101 -5.35 -6.08 -8.68
CA LEU A 101 -3.96 -6.40 -8.34
C LEU A 101 -3.82 -7.85 -7.84
N PHE A 102 -4.74 -8.31 -6.99
CA PHE A 102 -4.72 -9.65 -6.43
C PHE A 102 -5.80 -10.52 -7.04
N THR A 103 -5.45 -11.76 -7.39
CA THR A 103 -6.34 -12.74 -7.99
C THR A 103 -6.74 -13.86 -7.04
N GLY A 104 -5.96 -14.07 -5.99
CA GLY A 104 -6.27 -14.99 -4.91
C GLY A 104 -6.09 -14.30 -3.56
N TYR A 105 -7.04 -14.56 -2.65
CA TYR A 105 -7.00 -14.03 -1.29
C TYR A 105 -7.82 -14.96 -0.39
N GLU A 106 -7.15 -15.82 0.36
CA GLU A 106 -7.75 -16.77 1.27
C GLU A 106 -7.29 -16.50 2.70
N VAL A 107 -8.22 -16.37 3.62
CA VAL A 107 -7.96 -16.21 5.07
C VAL A 107 -8.30 -17.52 5.77
N ASN A 108 -7.28 -18.22 6.25
CA ASN A 108 -7.43 -19.47 7.01
C ASN A 108 -7.24 -19.17 8.50
N VAL A 109 -8.33 -19.26 9.26
CA VAL A 109 -8.34 -18.94 10.70
C VAL A 109 -7.74 -20.09 11.53
N ASP A 110 -7.88 -21.32 11.07
CA ASP A 110 -7.40 -22.51 11.80
C ASP A 110 -5.87 -22.59 11.76
N THR A 111 -5.26 -22.32 10.59
CA THR A 111 -3.80 -22.26 10.44
C THR A 111 -3.22 -20.88 10.76
N GLN A 112 -4.07 -19.85 10.94
CA GLN A 112 -3.68 -18.44 11.12
C GLN A 112 -2.81 -17.90 9.98
N GLU A 113 -3.23 -18.16 8.76
CA GLU A 113 -2.50 -17.81 7.55
C GLU A 113 -3.40 -17.05 6.58
N LEU A 114 -2.79 -16.14 5.84
CA LEU A 114 -3.32 -15.50 4.66
C LEU A 114 -2.58 -16.04 3.45
N ILE A 115 -3.32 -16.51 2.45
CA ILE A 115 -2.77 -16.97 1.18
C ILE A 115 -3.18 -15.95 0.12
N VAL A 116 -2.21 -15.42 -0.62
CA VAL A 116 -2.45 -14.33 -1.58
C VAL A 116 -1.62 -14.52 -2.84
N SER A 117 -2.20 -14.17 -4.00
CA SER A 117 -1.53 -14.18 -5.29
C SER A 117 -1.75 -12.90 -6.08
N ILE A 118 -0.74 -12.50 -6.86
CA ILE A 118 -0.77 -11.33 -7.73
C ILE A 118 -1.34 -11.72 -9.09
N ASN A 119 -2.08 -10.79 -9.69
CA ASN A 119 -2.52 -10.91 -11.06
C ASN A 119 -1.30 -10.97 -12.01
N PRO A 120 -1.14 -12.03 -12.82
CA PRO A 120 -0.02 -12.14 -13.75
C PRO A 120 0.12 -10.97 -14.71
N LYS A 121 -0.98 -10.30 -15.06
CA LYS A 121 -0.98 -9.09 -15.91
C LYS A 121 -0.40 -7.86 -15.22
N LEU A 122 -0.31 -7.88 -13.88
CA LEU A 122 0.23 -6.80 -13.05
C LEU A 122 1.50 -7.23 -12.30
N LYS A 123 2.16 -8.30 -12.74
CA LYS A 123 3.42 -8.78 -12.16
C LYS A 123 4.44 -7.65 -12.01
N HIS A 124 4.61 -6.83 -13.04
CA HIS A 124 5.56 -5.73 -13.08
C HIS A 124 5.37 -4.68 -11.99
N VAL A 125 4.19 -4.62 -11.36
CA VAL A 125 3.89 -3.63 -10.31
C VAL A 125 4.71 -3.87 -9.04
N LEU A 126 4.96 -5.13 -8.69
CA LEU A 126 5.68 -5.54 -7.47
C LEU A 126 6.94 -6.37 -7.75
N ASN A 127 7.20 -6.75 -9.00
CA ASN A 127 8.30 -7.63 -9.36
C ASN A 127 9.07 -7.08 -10.57
N GLU A 128 10.34 -7.46 -10.70
CA GLU A 128 11.21 -7.06 -11.81
C GLU A 128 11.36 -5.54 -11.95
N ILE A 129 11.37 -4.83 -10.83
CA ILE A 129 11.37 -3.37 -10.79
C ILE A 129 12.79 -2.84 -10.92
N THR A 130 13.09 -2.22 -12.06
CA THR A 130 14.41 -1.66 -12.37
C THR A 130 14.43 -0.14 -12.48
N ALA A 131 13.29 0.48 -12.80
CA ALA A 131 13.14 1.93 -12.98
C ALA A 131 11.75 2.40 -12.56
N ASP A 132 11.55 3.70 -12.46
CA ASP A 132 10.26 4.36 -12.21
C ASP A 132 9.48 3.80 -11.01
N PHE A 133 10.18 3.63 -9.88
CA PHE A 133 9.62 3.02 -8.68
C PHE A 133 9.59 3.95 -7.46
N THR A 134 8.69 3.63 -6.56
CA THR A 134 8.61 4.19 -5.21
C THR A 134 9.17 3.17 -4.21
N LYS A 135 10.04 3.63 -3.31
CA LYS A 135 10.70 2.81 -2.29
C LYS A 135 10.67 3.51 -0.92
N PHE A 136 10.29 2.77 0.12
CA PHE A 136 10.32 3.24 1.51
C PHE A 136 10.35 2.07 2.49
N GLU A 137 10.72 2.35 3.75
CA GLU A 137 10.63 1.37 4.84
C GLU A 137 9.22 1.37 5.44
N LEU A 138 8.63 0.18 5.70
CA LEU A 138 7.28 0.05 6.25
C LEU A 138 7.08 0.85 7.53
N LYS A 139 8.08 0.86 8.41
CA LYS A 139 8.02 1.62 9.67
C LYS A 139 7.79 3.12 9.47
N GLU A 140 8.30 3.71 8.38
CA GLU A 140 8.05 5.13 8.06
C GLU A 140 6.56 5.37 7.77
N MET A 141 5.91 4.43 7.10
CA MET A 141 4.47 4.49 6.78
C MET A 141 3.60 4.20 8.00
N THR A 142 3.92 3.13 8.75
CA THR A 142 3.08 2.65 9.86
C THR A 142 3.07 3.58 11.09
N HIS A 143 4.05 4.47 11.21
CA HIS A 143 4.04 5.50 12.25
C HIS A 143 3.08 6.66 11.97
N LEU A 144 2.69 6.87 10.71
CA LEU A 144 1.72 7.89 10.33
C LEU A 144 0.31 7.47 10.77
N LYS A 145 -0.46 8.39 11.31
CA LYS A 145 -1.82 8.11 11.82
C LYS A 145 -2.90 8.47 10.82
N SER A 146 -2.71 9.57 10.11
CA SER A 146 -3.67 10.08 9.14
C SER A 146 -3.59 9.32 7.82
N THR A 147 -4.74 8.93 7.26
CA THR A 147 -4.81 8.37 5.89
C THR A 147 -4.31 9.36 4.85
N TYR A 148 -4.53 10.66 5.07
CA TYR A 148 -4.01 11.72 4.20
C TYR A 148 -2.49 11.78 4.24
N SER A 149 -1.90 11.67 5.44
CA SER A 149 -0.44 11.64 5.60
C SER A 149 0.17 10.41 4.92
N LYS A 150 -0.43 9.23 5.07
CA LYS A 150 0.02 8.00 4.40
C LYS A 150 -0.05 8.11 2.87
N ASN A 151 -1.16 8.61 2.33
CA ASN A 151 -1.29 8.82 0.89
C ASN A 151 -0.33 9.88 0.36
N MET A 152 -0.12 10.98 1.11
CA MET A 152 0.85 12.01 0.73
C MET A 152 2.29 11.48 0.82
N PHE A 153 2.62 10.74 1.86
CA PHE A 153 3.94 10.12 2.05
C PHE A 153 4.38 9.32 0.83
N ARG A 154 3.54 8.40 0.32
CA ARG A 154 3.89 7.60 -0.85
C ARG A 154 4.10 8.44 -2.11
N LEU A 155 3.32 9.52 -2.30
CA LEU A 155 3.51 10.45 -3.40
C LEU A 155 4.85 11.19 -3.27
N LEU A 156 5.18 11.69 -2.08
CA LEU A 156 6.46 12.37 -1.83
C LEU A 156 7.65 11.43 -1.98
N LYS A 157 7.53 10.16 -1.59
CA LYS A 157 8.60 9.16 -1.81
C LYS A 157 8.91 8.94 -3.29
N GLN A 158 7.92 9.01 -4.17
CA GLN A 158 8.13 8.97 -5.62
C GLN A 158 9.02 10.12 -6.10
N TYR A 159 8.84 11.31 -5.55
CA TYR A 159 9.56 12.53 -5.95
C TYR A 159 10.77 12.87 -5.06
N LYS A 160 11.23 11.90 -4.25
CA LYS A 160 12.34 12.10 -3.32
C LYS A 160 13.60 12.67 -3.99
N HIS A 161 13.89 12.23 -5.21
CA HIS A 161 15.10 12.65 -5.93
C HIS A 161 14.99 14.05 -6.55
N THR A 162 13.78 14.49 -6.88
CA THR A 162 13.55 15.84 -7.45
C THR A 162 13.46 16.92 -6.40
N GLY A 163 13.20 16.54 -5.14
CA GLY A 163 13.09 17.46 -4.02
C GLY A 163 11.82 18.32 -4.00
N TYR A 164 10.97 18.22 -5.02
CA TYR A 164 9.68 18.92 -5.04
C TYR A 164 8.59 18.10 -5.74
N PHE A 165 7.35 18.38 -5.37
CA PHE A 165 6.15 17.77 -5.92
C PHE A 165 5.12 18.84 -6.25
N LYS A 166 4.64 18.85 -7.49
CA LYS A 166 3.60 19.78 -7.96
C LYS A 166 2.42 18.97 -8.49
N ILE A 167 1.22 19.31 -8.05
CA ILE A 167 -0.01 18.60 -8.42
C ILE A 167 -1.15 19.62 -8.57
N GLN A 168 -2.06 19.35 -9.50
CA GLN A 168 -3.29 20.11 -9.64
C GLN A 168 -4.22 19.79 -8.46
N ILE A 169 -5.04 20.77 -8.05
CA ILE A 169 -5.91 20.62 -6.88
C ILE A 169 -6.92 19.46 -7.02
N ASP A 170 -7.44 19.25 -8.22
CA ASP A 170 -8.40 18.16 -8.47
C ASP A 170 -7.72 16.79 -8.39
N ASP A 171 -6.53 16.63 -8.96
CA ASP A 171 -5.71 15.42 -8.82
C ASP A 171 -5.31 15.17 -7.36
N PHE A 172 -4.96 16.24 -6.62
CA PHE A 172 -4.65 16.14 -5.20
C PHE A 172 -5.84 15.61 -4.40
N ARG A 173 -7.04 16.13 -4.68
CA ARG A 173 -8.28 15.66 -4.06
C ARG A 173 -8.53 14.19 -4.36
N GLU A 174 -8.37 13.80 -5.61
CA GLU A 174 -8.60 12.41 -6.05
C GLU A 174 -7.60 11.44 -5.41
N ARG A 175 -6.30 11.75 -5.46
CA ARG A 175 -5.24 10.86 -4.97
C ARG A 175 -5.26 10.68 -3.46
N LEU A 176 -5.69 11.69 -2.71
CA LEU A 176 -5.82 11.62 -1.25
C LEU A 176 -7.22 11.20 -0.78
N ASP A 177 -8.14 10.91 -1.69
CA ASP A 177 -9.55 10.59 -1.39
C ASP A 177 -10.23 11.68 -0.54
N ILE A 178 -10.02 12.94 -0.92
CA ILE A 178 -10.60 14.09 -0.20
C ILE A 178 -12.08 14.24 -0.60
N PRO A 179 -13.02 14.30 0.37
CA PRO A 179 -14.43 14.48 0.06
C PRO A 179 -14.67 15.73 -0.80
N LYS A 180 -15.52 15.61 -1.84
CA LYS A 180 -15.88 16.72 -2.73
C LYS A 180 -16.51 17.90 -1.98
N SER A 181 -17.14 17.64 -0.83
CA SER A 181 -17.75 18.65 0.04
C SER A 181 -16.73 19.52 0.79
N TYR A 182 -15.42 19.13 0.82
CA TYR A 182 -14.41 19.92 1.52
C TYR A 182 -14.08 21.20 0.75
N ARG A 183 -14.29 22.36 1.38
CA ARG A 183 -13.77 23.66 0.91
C ARG A 183 -12.29 23.78 1.25
N MET A 184 -11.58 24.76 0.69
CA MET A 184 -10.15 24.98 0.93
C MET A 184 -9.80 25.11 2.42
N THR A 185 -10.66 25.75 3.21
CA THR A 185 -10.50 25.83 4.68
C THR A 185 -10.48 24.45 5.34
N HIS A 186 -11.38 23.53 4.92
CA HIS A 186 -11.39 22.15 5.41
C HIS A 186 -10.15 21.39 4.96
N ILE A 187 -9.69 21.58 3.71
CA ILE A 187 -8.46 20.96 3.22
C ILE A 187 -7.27 21.41 4.06
N ASN A 188 -7.13 22.71 4.31
CA ASN A 188 -6.05 23.23 5.16
C ASN A 188 -6.07 22.60 6.57
N GLN A 189 -7.22 22.59 7.23
CA GLN A 189 -7.34 22.14 8.62
C GLN A 189 -7.30 20.62 8.77
N LYS A 190 -7.99 19.86 7.89
CA LYS A 190 -8.22 18.42 8.07
C LYS A 190 -7.28 17.56 7.25
N VAL A 191 -6.64 18.13 6.21
CA VAL A 191 -5.76 17.39 5.31
C VAL A 191 -4.33 17.89 5.44
N LEU A 192 -4.05 19.17 5.13
CA LEU A 192 -2.68 19.69 5.12
C LEU A 192 -2.08 19.78 6.52
N THR A 193 -2.86 20.22 7.52
CA THR A 193 -2.34 20.31 8.90
C THR A 193 -1.85 18.96 9.45
N PRO A 194 -2.60 17.84 9.36
CA PRO A 194 -2.08 16.52 9.72
C PRO A 194 -0.85 16.12 8.92
N ILE A 195 -0.85 16.35 7.60
CA ILE A 195 0.28 16.03 6.72
C ILE A 195 1.55 16.76 7.19
N ILE A 196 1.48 18.07 7.38
CA ILE A 196 2.63 18.89 7.80
C ILE A 196 3.14 18.48 9.20
N LYS A 197 2.23 18.00 10.06
CA LYS A 197 2.59 17.59 11.43
C LYS A 197 3.27 16.23 11.47
N GLU A 198 2.91 15.33 10.57
CA GLU A 198 3.35 13.93 10.61
C GLU A 198 4.52 13.64 9.65
N LEU A 199 4.71 14.45 8.59
CA LEU A 199 5.79 14.35 7.61
C LEU A 199 6.84 15.44 7.79
#